data_a7f7881f6bdcebc6e38f93938a7bd501
#
_entry.id   a7f7881f6bdcebc6e38f93938a7bd501
#
_cell.length_a   1.000
_cell.length_b   1.000
_cell.length_c   1.000
_cell.angle_alpha   90.00
_cell.angle_beta   90.00
_cell.angle_gamma   90.00
#
_symmetry.space_group_name_H-M   'P 1'
#
loop_
_entity.id
_entity.type
_entity.pdbx_description
1 polymer ?
#
loop_
_entity_poly.entity_id
_entity_poly.type
_entity_poly.pdbx_seq_one_letter_code
_entity_poly.pdbx_strand_id
1 'polypeptide(L)'
;MSTEKIEFLGHSGHMLAARLDRPRPTDGFSSDQALGCVLFAHCFTCSKDIPAARRIAQRLSALGFAVLRFDFTGLGHSDGEFANTHFTSNVQDLVLASEHLTGMGLAPDVLVGHSLGGAAVLNGAKHIASVKAVVTIGAPCDPENVTHNFAQ
;
A
#
# COMPACT_ATOMS: atom_id res chain seq x y z
N MET A 1 9.01 -16.53 0.39
CA MET A 1 8.03 -15.53 -0.06
C MET A 1 7.62 -15.84 -1.47
N SER A 2 6.34 -15.96 -1.73
CA SER A 2 5.79 -15.98 -3.08
C SER A 2 5.24 -14.59 -3.39
N THR A 3 5.51 -14.07 -4.60
CA THR A 3 5.04 -12.75 -5.02
C THR A 3 4.12 -12.90 -6.21
N GLU A 4 2.91 -12.39 -6.08
CA GLU A 4 1.86 -12.40 -7.10
C GLU A 4 1.67 -10.99 -7.65
N LYS A 5 1.50 -10.87 -8.96
CA LYS A 5 1.09 -9.62 -9.61
C LYS A 5 -0.42 -9.43 -9.44
N ILE A 6 -0.81 -8.28 -8.96
CA ILE A 6 -2.21 -7.89 -8.75
C ILE A 6 -2.46 -6.59 -9.52
N GLU A 7 -3.64 -6.47 -10.08
CA GLU A 7 -4.15 -5.24 -10.67
C GLU A 7 -5.57 -4.98 -10.14
N PHE A 8 -5.88 -3.74 -9.88
CA PHE A 8 -7.21 -3.32 -9.42
C PHE A 8 -7.53 -1.91 -9.90
N LEU A 9 -8.82 -1.55 -9.92
CA LEU A 9 -9.25 -0.21 -10.34
C LEU A 9 -9.03 0.81 -9.23
N GLY A 10 -8.31 1.89 -9.56
CA GLY A 10 -8.12 3.06 -8.72
C GLY A 10 -9.30 4.04 -8.79
N HIS A 11 -9.17 5.17 -8.08
CA HIS A 11 -10.24 6.17 -7.92
C HIS A 11 -10.78 6.76 -9.23
N SER A 12 -9.97 6.82 -10.27
CA SER A 12 -10.34 7.38 -11.58
C SER A 12 -10.68 6.31 -12.63
N GLY A 13 -10.82 5.05 -12.22
CA GLY A 13 -11.07 3.93 -13.12
C GLY A 13 -9.83 3.45 -13.89
N HIS A 14 -8.64 3.97 -13.58
CA HIS A 14 -7.38 3.46 -14.13
C HIS A 14 -6.92 2.21 -13.38
N MET A 15 -6.24 1.31 -14.08
CA MET A 15 -5.67 0.11 -13.47
C MET A 15 -4.43 0.47 -12.65
N LEU A 16 -4.43 0.06 -11.39
CA LEU A 16 -3.31 0.20 -10.48
C LEU A 16 -2.56 -1.12 -10.36
N ALA A 17 -1.23 -1.03 -10.41
CA ALA A 17 -0.34 -2.17 -10.30
C ALA A 17 0.04 -2.44 -8.85
N ALA A 18 -0.02 -3.70 -8.45
CA ALA A 18 0.34 -4.13 -7.11
C ALA A 18 1.14 -5.45 -7.11
N ARG A 19 1.75 -5.72 -5.96
CA ARG A 19 2.41 -6.98 -5.64
C ARG A 19 1.87 -7.49 -4.32
N LEU A 20 1.40 -8.72 -4.32
CA LEU A 20 1.00 -9.43 -3.10
C LEU A 20 2.11 -10.42 -2.74
N ASP A 21 2.77 -10.16 -1.63
CA ASP A 21 3.80 -11.03 -1.06
C ASP A 21 3.15 -11.90 0.02
N ARG A 22 3.21 -13.22 -0.15
CA ARG A 22 2.63 -14.19 0.80
C ARG A 22 3.74 -14.94 1.55
N PRO A 23 3.48 -15.37 2.80
CA PRO A 23 4.37 -16.30 3.51
C PRO A 23 4.61 -17.56 2.72
N ARG A 24 5.77 -18.21 2.94
CA ARG A 24 6.06 -19.53 2.37
C ARG A 24 5.78 -20.62 3.39
N PRO A 25 5.40 -21.81 2.95
CA PRO A 25 5.30 -22.98 3.83
C PRO A 25 6.62 -23.31 4.53
N THR A 26 7.76 -23.00 3.89
CA THR A 26 9.12 -23.18 4.46
C THR A 26 9.41 -22.27 5.66
N ASP A 27 8.64 -21.19 5.84
CA ASP A 27 8.78 -20.27 6.97
C ASP A 27 7.97 -20.71 8.19
N GLY A 28 7.41 -21.93 8.17
CA GLY A 28 6.61 -22.50 9.27
C GLY A 28 5.12 -22.12 9.19
N PHE A 29 4.69 -21.47 8.11
CA PHE A 29 3.30 -21.10 7.87
C PHE A 29 2.74 -21.90 6.69
N SER A 30 1.46 -22.23 6.70
CA SER A 30 0.81 -22.75 5.50
C SER A 30 0.64 -21.62 4.46
N SER A 31 0.77 -21.94 3.16
CA SER A 31 0.65 -20.97 2.07
C SER A 31 -0.67 -20.18 2.07
N ASP A 32 -1.69 -20.74 2.71
CA ASP A 32 -3.06 -20.23 2.70
C ASP A 32 -3.46 -19.54 4.02
N GLN A 33 -2.58 -19.55 5.02
CA GLN A 33 -2.85 -18.97 6.35
C GLN A 33 -1.81 -17.93 6.72
N ALA A 34 -2.02 -16.71 6.25
CA ALA A 34 -1.30 -15.56 6.81
C ALA A 34 -1.81 -15.24 8.22
N LEU A 35 -0.92 -14.82 9.11
CA LEU A 35 -1.27 -14.34 10.46
C LEU A 35 -2.06 -13.05 10.43
N GLY A 36 -1.97 -12.31 9.34
CA GLY A 36 -2.66 -11.06 9.06
C GLY A 36 -2.22 -10.49 7.73
N CYS A 37 -2.83 -9.38 7.33
CA CYS A 37 -2.52 -8.70 6.09
C CYS A 37 -2.05 -7.27 6.35
N VAL A 38 -1.00 -6.87 5.65
CA VAL A 38 -0.43 -5.52 5.66
C VAL A 38 -0.65 -4.87 4.30
N LEU A 39 -1.20 -3.66 4.31
CA LEU A 39 -1.28 -2.81 3.13
C LEU A 39 -0.19 -1.72 3.23
N PHE A 40 0.71 -1.70 2.27
CA PHE A 40 1.86 -0.79 2.23
C PHE A 40 1.67 0.31 1.18
N ALA A 41 1.77 1.57 1.61
CA ALA A 41 1.71 2.77 0.78
C ALA A 41 3.10 3.44 0.70
N HIS A 42 3.67 3.52 -0.50
CA HIS A 42 4.98 4.14 -0.73
C HIS A 42 4.90 5.69 -0.77
N CYS A 43 6.06 6.35 -0.81
CA CYS A 43 6.14 7.79 -1.03
C CYS A 43 5.73 8.16 -2.48
N PHE A 44 5.26 9.41 -2.71
CA PHE A 44 4.74 9.84 -4.02
C PHE A 44 5.82 10.05 -5.10
N THR A 45 7.09 9.97 -4.76
CA THR A 45 8.21 9.97 -5.70
C THR A 45 8.81 8.58 -5.92
N CYS A 46 8.17 7.56 -5.39
CA CYS A 46 8.66 6.19 -5.33
C CYS A 46 7.77 5.22 -6.14
N SER A 47 7.96 3.95 -5.89
CA SER A 47 7.08 2.89 -6.37
C SER A 47 7.03 1.75 -5.35
N LYS A 48 6.10 0.82 -5.55
CA LYS A 48 5.99 -0.42 -4.76
C LYS A 48 7.24 -1.29 -4.80
N ASP A 49 8.12 -1.07 -5.78
CA ASP A 49 9.30 -1.91 -6.06
C ASP A 49 10.62 -1.29 -5.55
N ILE A 50 10.59 -0.16 -4.84
CA ILE A 50 11.79 0.39 -4.21
C ILE A 50 12.42 -0.63 -3.23
N PRO A 51 13.75 -0.62 -3.07
CA PRO A 51 14.43 -1.61 -2.20
C PRO A 51 13.89 -1.65 -0.77
N ALA A 52 13.54 -0.49 -0.19
CA ALA A 52 12.99 -0.42 1.16
C ALA A 52 11.64 -1.14 1.26
N ALA A 53 10.70 -0.87 0.34
CA ALA A 53 9.38 -1.52 0.32
C ALA A 53 9.51 -3.05 0.15
N ARG A 54 10.39 -3.48 -0.75
CA ARG A 54 10.65 -4.91 -0.98
C ARG A 54 11.23 -5.59 0.27
N ARG A 55 12.20 -4.98 0.94
CA ARG A 55 12.81 -5.53 2.16
C ARG A 55 11.82 -5.62 3.32
N ILE A 56 10.99 -4.59 3.49
CA ILE A 56 9.92 -4.58 4.51
C ILE A 56 8.93 -5.72 4.22
N ALA A 57 8.46 -5.84 2.98
CA ALA A 57 7.54 -6.90 2.59
C ALA A 57 8.14 -8.29 2.77
N GLN A 58 9.42 -8.49 2.41
CA GLN A 58 10.14 -9.75 2.63
C GLN A 58 10.20 -10.11 4.11
N ARG A 59 10.53 -9.14 4.96
CA ARG A 59 10.63 -9.38 6.40
C ARG A 59 9.28 -9.71 7.03
N LEU A 60 8.24 -8.97 6.67
CA LEU A 60 6.88 -9.21 7.14
C LEU A 60 6.34 -10.55 6.67
N SER A 61 6.60 -10.93 5.40
CA SER A 61 6.21 -12.25 4.90
C SER A 61 6.92 -13.39 5.62
N ALA A 62 8.21 -13.23 5.97
CA ALA A 62 8.94 -14.20 6.77
C ALA A 62 8.39 -14.32 8.21
N LEU A 63 7.71 -13.29 8.71
CA LEU A 63 7.02 -13.29 10.00
C LEU A 63 5.57 -13.80 9.91
N GLY A 64 5.12 -14.22 8.74
CA GLY A 64 3.80 -14.82 8.54
C GLY A 64 2.70 -13.88 8.03
N PHE A 65 3.03 -12.64 7.65
CA PHE A 65 2.06 -11.68 7.11
C PHE A 65 1.98 -11.74 5.59
N ALA A 66 0.78 -11.60 5.03
CA ALA A 66 0.61 -11.21 3.64
C ALA A 66 0.80 -9.70 3.51
N VAL A 67 1.48 -9.23 2.45
CA VAL A 67 1.76 -7.81 2.25
C VAL A 67 1.36 -7.41 0.84
N LEU A 68 0.41 -6.48 0.70
CA LEU A 68 0.13 -5.82 -0.57
C LEU A 68 0.91 -4.51 -0.65
N ARG A 69 1.70 -4.37 -1.71
CA ARG A 69 2.36 -3.13 -2.12
C ARG A 69 1.74 -2.70 -3.44
N PHE A 70 1.29 -1.47 -3.55
CA PHE A 70 0.69 -0.96 -4.78
C PHE A 70 1.30 0.37 -5.20
N ASP A 71 1.19 0.71 -6.47
CA ASP A 71 1.55 2.02 -7.01
C ASP A 71 0.29 2.90 -7.08
N PHE A 72 0.37 4.10 -6.52
CA PHE A 72 -0.69 5.11 -6.66
C PHE A 72 -0.93 5.47 -8.13
N THR A 73 -2.11 6.00 -8.45
CA THR A 73 -2.44 6.48 -9.80
C THR A 73 -1.33 7.35 -10.38
N GLY A 74 -0.87 6.99 -11.58
CA GLY A 74 0.17 7.71 -12.32
C GLY A 74 1.60 7.52 -11.82
N LEU A 75 1.83 6.64 -10.84
CA LEU A 75 3.16 6.31 -10.32
C LEU A 75 3.53 4.86 -10.64
N GLY A 76 4.83 4.59 -10.70
CA GLY A 76 5.37 3.26 -10.94
C GLY A 76 4.82 2.64 -12.22
N HIS A 77 4.12 1.51 -12.08
CA HIS A 77 3.49 0.77 -13.19
C HIS A 77 1.97 0.93 -13.24
N SER A 78 1.40 1.83 -12.41
CA SER A 78 -0.02 2.17 -12.46
C SER A 78 -0.33 3.12 -13.60
N ASP A 79 -1.52 2.97 -14.18
CA ASP A 79 -2.02 3.85 -15.23
C ASP A 79 -2.43 5.23 -14.66
N GLY A 80 -2.75 6.15 -15.56
CA GLY A 80 -3.15 7.50 -15.23
C GLY A 80 -1.99 8.48 -15.14
N GLU A 81 -2.30 9.72 -14.73
CA GLU A 81 -1.32 10.79 -14.57
C GLU A 81 -1.34 11.32 -13.14
N PHE A 82 -0.22 11.26 -12.44
CA PHE A 82 -0.09 11.71 -11.06
C PHE A 82 -0.40 13.21 -10.92
N ALA A 83 -0.04 14.02 -11.92
CA ALA A 83 -0.34 15.46 -11.94
C ALA A 83 -1.83 15.78 -11.84
N ASN A 84 -2.70 14.86 -12.23
CA ASN A 84 -4.16 14.99 -12.16
C ASN A 84 -4.74 14.41 -10.86
N THR A 85 -3.90 14.05 -9.90
CA THR A 85 -4.33 13.50 -8.60
C THR A 85 -4.24 14.56 -7.50
N HIS A 86 -4.98 14.32 -6.42
CA HIS A 86 -4.98 15.09 -5.19
C HIS A 86 -4.74 14.18 -4.02
N PHE A 87 -4.37 14.73 -2.87
CA PHE A 87 -4.16 13.92 -1.66
C PHE A 87 -5.41 13.08 -1.32
N THR A 88 -6.60 13.66 -1.41
CA THR A 88 -7.87 12.93 -1.20
C THR A 88 -8.03 11.78 -2.17
N SER A 89 -7.71 11.95 -3.45
CA SER A 89 -7.80 10.87 -4.44
C SER A 89 -6.73 9.79 -4.23
N ASN A 90 -5.56 10.16 -3.72
CA ASN A 90 -4.54 9.18 -3.33
C ASN A 90 -5.00 8.34 -2.12
N VAL A 91 -5.69 8.96 -1.15
CA VAL A 91 -6.33 8.22 -0.06
C VAL A 91 -7.42 7.29 -0.58
N GLN A 92 -8.18 7.70 -1.60
CA GLN A 92 -9.16 6.82 -2.25
C GLN A 92 -8.52 5.61 -2.93
N ASP A 93 -7.38 5.77 -3.60
CA ASP A 93 -6.61 4.64 -4.14
C ASP A 93 -6.25 3.63 -3.04
N LEU A 94 -5.81 4.11 -1.88
CA LEU A 94 -5.51 3.27 -0.72
C LEU A 94 -6.75 2.51 -0.22
N VAL A 95 -7.90 3.17 -0.12
CA VAL A 95 -9.15 2.55 0.30
C VAL A 95 -9.58 1.47 -0.70
N LEU A 96 -9.48 1.75 -2.01
CA LEU A 96 -9.79 0.77 -3.05
C LEU A 96 -8.84 -0.43 -3.04
N ALA A 97 -7.55 -0.22 -2.73
CA ALA A 97 -6.61 -1.32 -2.51
C ALA A 97 -7.06 -2.21 -1.33
N SER A 98 -7.54 -1.60 -0.25
CA SER A 98 -8.06 -2.34 0.90
C SER A 98 -9.34 -3.12 0.58
N GLU A 99 -10.23 -2.56 -0.22
CA GLU A 99 -11.46 -3.23 -0.69
C GLU A 99 -11.12 -4.43 -1.58
N HIS A 100 -10.14 -4.28 -2.46
CA HIS A 100 -9.66 -5.38 -3.30
C HIS A 100 -9.10 -6.53 -2.45
N LEU A 101 -8.25 -6.23 -1.45
CA LEU A 101 -7.76 -7.22 -0.49
C LEU A 101 -8.89 -7.91 0.28
N THR A 102 -9.87 -7.14 0.73
CA THR A 102 -11.04 -7.67 1.44
C THR A 102 -11.82 -8.65 0.56
N GLY A 103 -11.99 -8.33 -0.72
CA GLY A 103 -12.61 -9.23 -1.71
C GLY A 103 -11.82 -10.52 -1.96
N MET A 104 -10.51 -10.52 -1.69
CA MET A 104 -9.65 -11.71 -1.72
C MET A 104 -9.63 -12.51 -0.41
N GLY A 105 -10.39 -12.10 0.62
CA GLY A 105 -10.34 -12.69 1.95
C GLY A 105 -9.13 -12.26 2.79
N LEU A 106 -8.47 -11.16 2.42
CA LEU A 106 -7.27 -10.62 3.04
C LEU A 106 -7.49 -9.18 3.53
N ALA A 107 -8.59 -8.92 4.23
CA ALA A 107 -8.83 -7.59 4.80
C ALA A 107 -7.60 -7.11 5.59
N PRO A 108 -7.09 -5.89 5.34
CA PRO A 108 -5.85 -5.44 5.97
C PRO A 108 -6.03 -5.21 7.47
N ASP A 109 -5.13 -5.78 8.26
CA ASP A 109 -5.03 -5.58 9.71
C ASP A 109 -4.14 -4.39 10.05
N VAL A 110 -3.13 -4.14 9.23
CA VAL A 110 -2.12 -3.09 9.44
C VAL A 110 -1.91 -2.29 8.18
N LEU A 111 -1.87 -0.98 8.32
CA LEU A 111 -1.41 -0.07 7.28
C LEU A 111 0.03 0.36 7.58
N VAL A 112 0.89 0.32 6.58
CA VAL A 112 2.26 0.86 6.66
C VAL A 112 2.42 1.91 5.58
N GLY A 113 2.88 3.10 5.95
CA GLY A 113 3.07 4.18 4.99
C GLY A 113 4.41 4.88 5.14
N HIS A 114 5.06 5.16 4.01
CA HIS A 114 6.33 5.86 3.94
C HIS A 114 6.14 7.27 3.39
N SER A 115 6.64 8.28 4.11
CA SER A 115 6.57 9.70 3.72
C SER A 115 5.10 10.13 3.47
N LEU A 116 4.75 10.64 2.30
CA LEU A 116 3.36 10.99 1.95
C LEU A 116 2.41 9.78 1.97
N GLY A 117 2.91 8.57 1.69
CA GLY A 117 2.17 7.33 1.95
C GLY A 117 1.82 7.15 3.43
N GLY A 118 2.69 7.64 4.34
CA GLY A 118 2.41 7.69 5.78
C GLY A 118 1.24 8.61 6.12
N ALA A 119 1.18 9.80 5.53
CA ALA A 119 0.03 10.69 5.69
C ALA A 119 -1.25 10.08 5.11
N ALA A 120 -1.14 9.40 3.96
CA ALA A 120 -2.27 8.72 3.33
C ALA A 120 -2.84 7.59 4.22
N VAL A 121 -2.00 6.75 4.83
CA VAL A 121 -2.48 5.68 5.71
C VAL A 121 -3.10 6.21 7.00
N LEU A 122 -2.58 7.29 7.57
CA LEU A 122 -3.19 7.95 8.74
C LEU A 122 -4.60 8.48 8.42
N ASN A 123 -4.76 9.11 7.26
CA ASN A 123 -6.05 9.62 6.83
C ASN A 123 -7.01 8.50 6.40
N GLY A 124 -6.50 7.50 5.68
CA GLY A 124 -7.30 6.39 5.16
C GLY A 124 -7.78 5.40 6.22
N ALA A 125 -7.07 5.28 7.35
CA ALA A 125 -7.39 4.31 8.40
C ALA A 125 -8.82 4.41 8.91
N LYS A 126 -9.38 5.61 9.02
CA LYS A 126 -10.77 5.83 9.44
C LYS A 126 -11.82 5.24 8.48
N HIS A 127 -11.43 4.98 7.23
CA HIS A 127 -12.30 4.42 6.18
C HIS A 127 -12.14 2.91 5.99
N ILE A 128 -11.24 2.26 6.74
CA ILE A 128 -10.93 0.85 6.59
C ILE A 128 -11.17 0.14 7.93
N ALA A 129 -12.37 -0.42 8.06
CA ALA A 129 -12.86 -0.95 9.35
C ALA A 129 -12.02 -2.10 9.92
N SER A 130 -11.32 -2.87 9.08
CA SER A 130 -10.50 -4.01 9.51
C SER A 130 -9.17 -3.62 10.17
N VAL A 131 -8.71 -2.38 9.97
CA VAL A 131 -7.40 -1.91 10.43
C VAL A 131 -7.34 -1.82 11.95
N LYS A 132 -6.32 -2.45 12.52
CA LYS A 132 -6.03 -2.49 13.96
C LYS A 132 -4.83 -1.64 14.34
N ALA A 133 -3.92 -1.39 13.39
CA ALA A 133 -2.71 -0.62 13.62
C ALA A 133 -2.26 0.13 12.37
N VAL A 134 -1.61 1.28 12.58
CA VAL A 134 -0.99 2.08 11.53
C VAL A 134 0.46 2.32 11.89
N VAL A 135 1.36 2.09 10.94
CA VAL A 135 2.80 2.35 11.07
C VAL A 135 3.20 3.39 10.03
N THR A 136 3.89 4.42 10.45
CA THR A 136 4.41 5.46 9.56
C THR A 136 5.92 5.52 9.61
N ILE A 137 6.54 5.77 8.47
CA ILE A 137 7.98 5.93 8.31
C ILE A 137 8.22 7.31 7.69
N GLY A 138 8.68 8.27 8.50
CA GLY A 138 8.96 9.63 8.03
C GLY A 138 7.74 10.35 7.45
N ALA A 139 6.55 10.14 8.02
CA ALA A 139 5.34 10.83 7.57
C ALA A 139 5.39 12.32 7.89
N PRO A 140 5.02 13.22 6.95
CA PRO A 140 4.87 14.63 7.23
C PRO A 140 3.66 14.86 8.15
N CYS A 141 3.81 15.78 9.09
CA CYS A 141 2.70 16.19 9.97
C CYS A 141 1.65 17.03 9.23
N ASP A 142 2.05 17.70 8.16
CA ASP A 142 1.19 18.47 7.28
C ASP A 142 1.49 18.12 5.81
N PRO A 143 0.62 17.30 5.17
CA PRO A 143 0.82 16.89 3.79
C PRO A 143 0.74 18.05 2.79
N GLU A 144 0.03 19.15 3.10
CA GLU A 144 -0.09 20.29 2.19
C GLU A 144 1.26 21.01 2.00
N ASN A 145 2.05 21.11 3.05
CA ASN A 145 3.39 21.72 2.98
C ASN A 145 4.37 20.94 2.08
N VAL A 146 4.14 19.66 1.87
CA VAL A 146 5.00 18.83 1.01
C VAL A 146 4.64 19.00 -0.45
N THR A 147 3.37 19.17 -0.78
CA THR A 147 2.91 19.36 -2.16
C THR A 147 3.41 20.67 -2.77
N HIS A 148 3.61 21.73 -1.98
CA HIS A 148 4.17 22.99 -2.44
C HIS A 148 5.65 22.89 -2.86
N ASN A 149 6.40 21.92 -2.35
CA ASN A 149 7.80 21.71 -2.68
C ASN A 149 8.01 20.94 -4.01
N PHE A 150 6.97 20.35 -4.57
CA PHE A 150 7.01 19.63 -5.85
C PHE A 150 6.48 20.45 -7.03
N ALA A 151 6.02 21.67 -6.80
CA ALA A 151 5.46 22.57 -7.82
C ALA A 151 6.51 23.53 -8.43
N GLN A 152 7.82 23.27 -8.23
CA GLN A 152 8.91 24.04 -8.86
C GLN A 152 9.64 23.19 -9.90
#